data_e5514f231e59896a6b507cb33a951944
#
_entry.id   e5514f231e59896a6b507cb33a951944
#
_cell.length_a   1.000
_cell.length_b   1.000
_cell.length_c   1.000
_cell.angle_alpha   90.00
_cell.angle_beta   90.00
_cell.angle_gamma   90.00
#
_symmetry.space_group_name_H-M   'P 1'
#
loop_
_entity.id
_entity.type
_entity.pdbx_description
1 polymer ?
#
loop_
_entity_poly.entity_id
_entity_poly.type
_entity_poly.pdbx_seq_one_letter_code
_entity_poly.pdbx_strand_id
1 'polypeptide(L)'
;KETFYEKMMNSKEFFKTSQPSPQEFLDIFEEVKKKQETLICLSLSSKLSGTYQSACLAKDMVDYENIYIVDTLTAVAGIRLLCEVAINWIDENRSVENIVSGLEELKEHVHIYAGLDTLEYLAKGGRISKTAAAIGTLASIKPIICVDHGEVVVAGKTRGVNKATSVVCDKMQSDIVDTLYPVYTLYSYGLENVEKLESKLNIDVQRVRIGSTIGVHIGPNAFGVC
;
A
#
# COMPACT_ATOMS: atom_id res chain seq x y z
N LYS A 1 -14.21 11.50 2.59
CA LYS A 1 -12.74 11.34 2.39
C LYS A 1 -12.06 12.67 2.11
N GLU A 2 -12.65 13.58 1.33
CA GLU A 2 -12.14 14.95 1.12
C GLU A 2 -12.06 15.71 2.43
N THR A 3 -13.13 15.69 3.20
CA THR A 3 -13.20 16.30 4.52
C THR A 3 -12.06 15.86 5.46
N PHE A 4 -11.57 14.61 5.33
CA PHE A 4 -10.41 14.15 6.12
C PHE A 4 -9.13 14.90 5.74
N TYR A 5 -8.80 14.97 4.47
CA TYR A 5 -7.59 15.68 4.01
C TYR A 5 -7.65 17.18 4.28
N GLU A 6 -8.83 17.80 4.13
CA GLU A 6 -9.04 19.20 4.48
C GLU A 6 -8.78 19.44 5.97
N LYS A 7 -9.33 18.59 6.83
CA LYS A 7 -9.05 18.65 8.28
C LYS A 7 -7.56 18.48 8.58
N MET A 8 -6.91 17.52 7.90
CA MET A 8 -5.49 17.25 8.10
C MET A 8 -4.60 18.44 7.72
N MET A 9 -4.91 19.11 6.60
CA MET A 9 -4.17 20.30 6.15
C MET A 9 -4.36 21.52 7.06
N ASN A 10 -5.54 21.65 7.67
CA ASN A 10 -5.89 22.79 8.53
C ASN A 10 -5.60 22.54 10.02
N SER A 11 -5.27 21.31 10.40
CA SER A 11 -4.97 20.99 11.80
C SER A 11 -3.52 21.29 12.15
N LYS A 12 -3.31 21.78 13.37
CA LYS A 12 -1.97 21.86 14.00
C LYS A 12 -1.55 20.52 14.61
N GLU A 13 -2.51 19.61 14.82
CA GLU A 13 -2.27 18.30 15.40
C GLU A 13 -1.95 17.28 14.31
N PHE A 14 -1.03 16.38 14.62
CA PHE A 14 -0.70 15.24 13.76
C PHE A 14 -1.66 14.09 14.04
N PHE A 15 -2.39 13.65 13.02
CA PHE A 15 -3.26 12.47 13.11
C PHE A 15 -2.41 11.20 13.21
N LYS A 16 -2.90 10.24 13.98
CA LYS A 16 -2.23 8.96 14.20
C LYS A 16 -3.14 7.82 13.79
N THR A 17 -2.52 6.68 13.49
CA THR A 17 -3.20 5.41 13.26
C THR A 17 -2.78 4.40 14.30
N SER A 18 -3.63 3.42 14.56
CA SER A 18 -3.33 2.21 15.31
C SER A 18 -3.63 0.99 14.46
N GLN A 19 -2.94 -0.11 14.74
CA GLN A 19 -3.29 -1.41 14.19
C GLN A 19 -4.59 -1.92 14.82
N PRO A 20 -5.37 -2.76 14.12
CA PRO A 20 -6.45 -3.52 14.74
C PRO A 20 -5.92 -4.41 15.86
N SER A 21 -6.74 -4.63 16.89
CA SER A 21 -6.38 -5.54 17.97
C SER A 21 -6.43 -7.01 17.52
N PRO A 22 -5.72 -7.93 18.18
CA PRO A 22 -5.88 -9.36 17.92
C PRO A 22 -7.33 -9.84 18.13
N GLN A 23 -8.08 -9.22 19.04
CA GLN A 23 -9.48 -9.59 19.30
C GLN A 23 -10.37 -9.34 18.08
N GLU A 24 -10.18 -8.24 17.36
CA GLU A 24 -10.96 -7.94 16.14
C GLU A 24 -10.74 -8.99 15.04
N PHE A 25 -9.53 -9.55 14.93
CA PHE A 25 -9.26 -10.68 14.04
C PHE A 25 -9.84 -11.98 14.59
N LEU A 26 -9.70 -12.22 15.90
CA LEU A 26 -10.20 -13.44 16.54
C LEU A 26 -11.70 -13.61 16.34
N ASP A 27 -12.47 -12.54 16.51
CA ASP A 27 -13.92 -12.57 16.31
C ASP A 27 -14.30 -13.08 14.91
N ILE A 28 -13.56 -12.64 13.88
CA ILE A 28 -13.76 -13.09 12.47
C ILE A 28 -13.29 -14.53 12.31
N PHE A 29 -12.13 -14.89 12.86
CA PHE A 29 -11.54 -16.22 12.70
C PHE A 29 -12.36 -17.30 13.39
N GLU A 30 -12.98 -16.98 14.55
CA GLU A 30 -13.93 -17.87 15.22
C GLU A 30 -15.18 -18.15 14.37
N GLU A 31 -15.68 -17.14 13.65
CA GLU A 31 -16.79 -17.35 12.73
C GLU A 31 -16.43 -18.26 11.57
N VAL A 32 -15.24 -18.07 10.99
CA VAL A 32 -14.69 -18.94 9.93
C VAL A 32 -14.56 -20.38 10.43
N LYS A 33 -14.03 -20.57 11.65
CA LYS A 33 -13.92 -21.90 12.28
C LYS A 33 -15.30 -22.54 12.49
N LYS A 34 -16.27 -21.79 12.98
CA LYS A 34 -17.67 -22.30 13.17
C LYS A 34 -18.29 -22.78 11.88
N LYS A 35 -18.02 -22.09 10.76
CA LYS A 35 -18.53 -22.45 9.43
C LYS A 35 -17.71 -23.53 8.73
N GLN A 36 -16.59 -23.93 9.29
CA GLN A 36 -15.61 -24.84 8.68
C GLN A 36 -15.10 -24.34 7.31
N GLU A 37 -14.98 -23.03 7.16
CA GLU A 37 -14.51 -22.38 5.94
C GLU A 37 -12.98 -22.25 5.95
N THR A 38 -12.39 -22.03 4.77
CA THR A 38 -10.97 -21.68 4.60
C THR A 38 -10.87 -20.16 4.41
N LEU A 39 -9.92 -19.54 5.09
CA LEU A 39 -9.65 -18.09 5.00
C LEU A 39 -8.22 -17.81 4.57
N ILE A 40 -8.06 -16.93 3.59
CA ILE A 40 -6.77 -16.30 3.25
C ILE A 40 -6.84 -14.83 3.66
N CYS A 41 -6.03 -14.43 4.63
CA CYS A 41 -5.93 -13.07 5.15
C CYS A 41 -4.71 -12.37 4.55
N LEU A 42 -4.94 -11.38 3.69
CA LEU A 42 -3.89 -10.56 3.08
C LEU A 42 -3.69 -9.30 3.90
N SER A 43 -2.58 -9.21 4.60
CA SER A 43 -2.28 -8.10 5.52
C SER A 43 -1.38 -7.05 4.87
N LEU A 44 -1.61 -5.79 5.25
CA LEU A 44 -0.63 -4.71 5.06
C LEU A 44 0.75 -5.15 5.56
N SER A 45 1.81 -4.71 4.86
CA SER A 45 3.20 -5.01 5.23
C SER A 45 3.45 -4.94 6.74
N SER A 46 4.03 -5.99 7.29
CA SER A 46 4.44 -6.08 8.70
C SER A 46 5.48 -5.02 9.09
N LYS A 47 6.21 -4.49 8.11
CA LYS A 47 7.18 -3.40 8.30
C LYS A 47 6.51 -2.04 8.47
N LEU A 48 5.27 -1.88 8.01
CA LEU A 48 4.52 -0.62 8.07
C LEU A 48 3.52 -0.60 9.24
N SER A 49 3.03 -1.77 9.67
CA SER A 49 2.01 -1.86 10.71
C SER A 49 2.08 -3.21 11.44
N GLY A 50 1.76 -3.21 12.73
CA GLY A 50 1.57 -4.46 13.50
C GLY A 50 0.28 -5.24 13.15
N THR A 51 -0.45 -4.85 12.09
CA THR A 51 -1.68 -5.53 11.66
C THR A 51 -1.46 -7.01 11.38
N TYR A 52 -0.38 -7.35 10.65
CA TYR A 52 0.02 -8.73 10.40
C TYR A 52 0.24 -9.51 11.70
N GLN A 53 0.97 -8.91 12.65
CA GLN A 53 1.23 -9.55 13.95
C GLN A 53 -0.06 -9.77 14.75
N SER A 54 -1.01 -8.81 14.70
CA SER A 54 -2.31 -8.98 15.34
C SER A 54 -3.10 -10.16 14.75
N ALA A 55 -3.06 -10.32 13.42
CA ALA A 55 -3.70 -11.45 12.76
C ALA A 55 -3.03 -12.79 13.13
N CYS A 56 -1.69 -12.84 13.18
CA CYS A 56 -0.97 -14.05 13.60
C CYS A 56 -1.32 -14.46 15.03
N LEU A 57 -1.35 -13.51 15.97
CA LEU A 57 -1.76 -13.79 17.35
C LEU A 57 -3.19 -14.32 17.44
N ALA A 58 -4.10 -13.76 16.66
CA ALA A 58 -5.48 -14.24 16.61
C ALA A 58 -5.59 -15.66 16.04
N LYS A 59 -4.79 -15.99 15.02
CA LYS A 59 -4.72 -17.35 14.48
C LYS A 59 -4.26 -18.36 15.54
N ASP A 60 -3.23 -18.03 16.29
CA ASP A 60 -2.73 -18.88 17.37
C ASP A 60 -3.82 -19.07 18.46
N MET A 61 -4.62 -18.04 18.75
CA MET A 61 -5.68 -18.11 19.75
C MET A 61 -6.88 -18.95 19.29
N VAL A 62 -7.26 -18.85 18.02
CA VAL A 62 -8.43 -19.59 17.49
C VAL A 62 -8.15 -21.07 17.32
N ASP A 63 -6.90 -21.47 17.18
CA ASP A 63 -6.46 -22.87 16.97
C ASP A 63 -7.26 -23.56 15.84
N TYR A 64 -7.12 -23.01 14.62
CA TYR A 64 -7.77 -23.51 13.40
C TYR A 64 -6.83 -23.45 12.21
N GLU A 65 -6.55 -24.60 11.60
CA GLU A 65 -5.51 -24.74 10.58
C GLU A 65 -5.88 -24.05 9.26
N ASN A 66 -7.18 -24.01 8.90
CA ASN A 66 -7.63 -23.47 7.60
C ASN A 66 -7.66 -21.93 7.55
N ILE A 67 -6.81 -21.27 8.32
CA ILE A 67 -6.56 -19.83 8.23
C ILE A 67 -5.12 -19.60 7.78
N TYR A 68 -4.97 -18.91 6.67
CA TYR A 68 -3.69 -18.57 6.05
C TYR A 68 -3.50 -17.06 6.10
N ILE A 69 -2.38 -16.61 6.65
CA ILE A 69 -2.08 -15.17 6.78
C ILE A 69 -0.85 -14.87 5.93
N VAL A 70 -1.01 -13.98 4.96
CA VAL A 70 0.05 -13.53 4.07
C VAL A 70 0.46 -12.11 4.44
N ASP A 71 1.73 -11.93 4.76
CA ASP A 71 2.35 -10.60 4.81
C ASP A 71 2.60 -10.14 3.38
N THR A 72 1.82 -9.19 2.90
CA THR A 72 1.89 -8.79 1.49
C THR A 72 3.14 -7.99 1.15
N LEU A 73 3.91 -7.52 2.13
CA LEU A 73 5.07 -6.62 1.97
C LEU A 73 4.76 -5.37 1.14
N THR A 74 3.48 -5.01 1.02
CA THR A 74 3.00 -3.88 0.22
C THR A 74 1.87 -3.13 0.93
N ALA A 75 1.26 -2.17 0.24
CA ALA A 75 0.17 -1.33 0.73
C ALA A 75 -0.81 -0.98 -0.39
N VAL A 76 -1.96 -0.42 -0.05
CA VAL A 76 -2.93 0.20 -0.97
C VAL A 76 -3.28 -0.70 -2.16
N ALA A 77 -2.88 -0.29 -3.38
CA ALA A 77 -3.20 -1.02 -4.61
C ALA A 77 -2.43 -2.33 -4.72
N GLY A 78 -1.25 -2.46 -4.11
CA GLY A 78 -0.53 -3.73 -4.08
C GLY A 78 -1.32 -4.82 -3.34
N ILE A 79 -1.96 -4.49 -2.20
CA ILE A 79 -2.85 -5.44 -1.51
C ILE A 79 -4.06 -5.75 -2.38
N ARG A 80 -4.64 -4.72 -3.02
CA ARG A 80 -5.79 -4.91 -3.91
C ARG A 80 -5.47 -5.86 -5.05
N LEU A 81 -4.32 -5.69 -5.70
CA LEU A 81 -3.85 -6.57 -6.77
C LEU A 81 -3.75 -8.02 -6.28
N LEU A 82 -3.10 -8.25 -5.16
CA LEU A 82 -2.98 -9.60 -4.58
C LEU A 82 -4.34 -10.19 -4.21
N CYS A 83 -5.29 -9.38 -3.71
CA CYS A 83 -6.67 -9.82 -3.46
C CYS A 83 -7.38 -10.24 -4.75
N GLU A 84 -7.30 -9.42 -5.81
CA GLU A 84 -7.94 -9.73 -7.10
C GLU A 84 -7.35 -11.00 -7.72
N VAL A 85 -6.03 -11.19 -7.63
CA VAL A 85 -5.38 -12.42 -8.09
C VAL A 85 -5.82 -13.63 -7.27
N ALA A 86 -5.88 -13.52 -5.94
CA ALA A 86 -6.35 -14.59 -5.08
C ALA A 86 -7.80 -15.01 -5.43
N ILE A 87 -8.69 -14.05 -5.68
CA ILE A 87 -10.08 -14.31 -6.09
C ILE A 87 -10.11 -15.06 -7.41
N ASN A 88 -9.35 -14.60 -8.42
CA ASN A 88 -9.29 -15.28 -9.72
C ASN A 88 -8.80 -16.74 -9.58
N TRP A 89 -7.79 -16.98 -8.75
CA TRP A 89 -7.28 -18.32 -8.52
C TRP A 89 -8.26 -19.22 -7.73
N ILE A 90 -9.09 -18.63 -6.84
CA ILE A 90 -10.20 -19.33 -6.20
C ILE A 90 -11.25 -19.73 -7.24
N ASP A 91 -11.62 -18.82 -8.14
CA ASP A 91 -12.58 -19.08 -9.22
C ASP A 91 -12.09 -20.14 -10.22
N GLU A 92 -10.77 -20.23 -10.41
CA GLU A 92 -10.10 -21.31 -11.16
C GLU A 92 -10.04 -22.65 -10.39
N ASN A 93 -10.57 -22.72 -9.19
CA ASN A 93 -10.53 -23.90 -8.30
C ASN A 93 -9.12 -24.40 -7.98
N ARG A 94 -8.14 -23.49 -7.83
CA ARG A 94 -6.81 -23.85 -7.34
C ARG A 94 -6.89 -24.26 -5.86
N SER A 95 -6.00 -25.16 -5.43
CA SER A 95 -5.92 -25.50 -3.99
C SER A 95 -5.41 -24.29 -3.18
N VAL A 96 -5.79 -24.22 -1.92
CA VAL A 96 -5.40 -23.11 -1.04
C VAL A 96 -3.87 -23.01 -0.90
N GLU A 97 -3.18 -24.14 -0.85
CA GLU A 97 -1.71 -24.19 -0.78
C GLU A 97 -1.07 -23.56 -2.02
N ASN A 98 -1.62 -23.85 -3.21
CA ASN A 98 -1.14 -23.27 -4.46
C ASN A 98 -1.43 -21.76 -4.52
N ILE A 99 -2.59 -21.33 -4.01
CA ILE A 99 -2.94 -19.90 -3.94
C ILE A 99 -1.97 -19.17 -3.00
N VAL A 100 -1.78 -19.68 -1.78
CA VAL A 100 -0.91 -19.05 -0.80
C VAL A 100 0.54 -19.01 -1.30
N SER A 101 1.06 -20.12 -1.83
CA SER A 101 2.41 -20.18 -2.40
C SER A 101 2.59 -19.21 -3.56
N GLY A 102 1.60 -19.10 -4.46
CA GLY A 102 1.63 -18.16 -5.57
C GLY A 102 1.58 -16.71 -5.10
N LEU A 103 0.82 -16.39 -4.05
CA LEU A 103 0.77 -15.05 -3.46
C LEU A 103 2.10 -14.68 -2.78
N GLU A 104 2.74 -15.64 -2.10
CA GLU A 104 4.07 -15.45 -1.49
C GLU A 104 5.15 -15.17 -2.54
N GLU A 105 5.05 -15.74 -3.74
CA GLU A 105 5.92 -15.44 -4.87
C GLU A 105 5.56 -14.10 -5.52
N LEU A 106 4.28 -13.88 -5.83
CA LEU A 106 3.82 -12.70 -6.56
C LEU A 106 4.08 -11.40 -5.79
N LYS A 107 3.96 -11.39 -4.46
CA LYS A 107 4.17 -10.19 -3.65
C LYS A 107 5.55 -9.55 -3.84
N GLU A 108 6.58 -10.35 -4.16
CA GLU A 108 7.94 -9.85 -4.39
C GLU A 108 8.06 -9.08 -5.73
N HIS A 109 7.07 -9.22 -6.60
CA HIS A 109 6.98 -8.55 -7.90
C HIS A 109 5.99 -7.37 -7.93
N VAL A 110 5.40 -7.03 -6.78
CA VAL A 110 4.47 -5.90 -6.65
C VAL A 110 5.23 -4.64 -6.26
N HIS A 111 5.38 -3.72 -7.19
CA HIS A 111 6.12 -2.48 -7.00
C HIS A 111 5.19 -1.27 -6.86
N ILE A 112 5.50 -0.37 -5.94
CA ILE A 112 4.82 0.92 -5.77
C ILE A 112 5.85 2.03 -5.87
N TYR A 113 5.62 2.98 -6.77
CA TYR A 113 6.37 4.22 -6.86
C TYR A 113 5.43 5.42 -6.66
N ALA A 114 5.79 6.35 -5.80
CA ALA A 114 4.94 7.51 -5.53
C ALA A 114 5.73 8.80 -5.35
N GLY A 115 5.18 9.89 -5.86
CA GLY A 115 5.63 11.24 -5.61
C GLY A 115 4.82 11.87 -4.47
N LEU A 116 5.51 12.52 -3.54
CA LEU A 116 4.92 13.17 -2.37
C LEU A 116 5.21 14.67 -2.36
N ASP A 117 4.40 15.42 -1.63
CA ASP A 117 4.70 16.83 -1.36
C ASP A 117 5.84 16.99 -0.37
N THR A 118 5.91 16.11 0.63
CA THR A 118 6.92 16.13 1.70
C THR A 118 7.06 14.75 2.34
N LEU A 119 8.20 14.47 2.96
CA LEU A 119 8.40 13.29 3.80
C LEU A 119 7.98 13.49 5.25
N GLU A 120 7.49 14.67 5.62
CA GLU A 120 7.17 15.04 6.99
C GLU A 120 6.13 14.11 7.62
N TYR A 121 5.09 13.73 6.85
CA TYR A 121 4.04 12.84 7.33
C TYR A 121 4.56 11.42 7.60
N LEU A 122 5.39 10.90 6.71
CA LEU A 122 6.06 9.59 6.89
C LEU A 122 6.99 9.60 8.11
N ALA A 123 7.76 10.69 8.29
CA ALA A 123 8.67 10.85 9.41
C ALA A 123 7.94 10.97 10.75
N LYS A 124 6.92 11.81 10.83
CA LYS A 124 6.08 11.97 12.03
C LYS A 124 5.33 10.69 12.37
N GLY A 125 4.91 9.95 11.32
CA GLY A 125 4.27 8.64 11.49
C GLY A 125 5.24 7.51 11.83
N GLY A 126 6.55 7.72 11.71
CA GLY A 126 7.58 6.71 11.96
C GLY A 126 7.65 5.61 10.87
N ARG A 127 7.13 5.85 9.65
CA ARG A 127 7.15 4.91 8.52
C ARG A 127 8.26 5.19 7.52
N ILE A 128 9.18 6.09 7.89
CA ILE A 128 10.45 6.31 7.19
C ILE A 128 11.53 6.67 8.21
N SER A 129 12.77 6.33 7.94
CA SER A 129 13.87 6.66 8.85
C SER A 129 14.08 8.18 8.96
N LYS A 130 14.53 8.65 10.13
CA LYS A 130 14.81 10.08 10.36
C LYS A 130 15.89 10.62 9.42
N THR A 131 16.86 9.80 9.06
CA THR A 131 17.93 10.14 8.09
C THR A 131 17.39 10.33 6.68
N ALA A 132 16.47 9.49 6.25
CA ALA A 132 15.79 9.66 4.97
C ALA A 132 14.88 10.90 4.95
N ALA A 133 14.22 11.20 6.06
CA ALA A 133 13.33 12.36 6.19
C ALA A 133 14.08 13.72 6.11
N ALA A 134 15.36 13.76 6.50
CA ALA A 134 16.16 14.98 6.43
C ALA A 134 16.43 15.48 4.99
N ILE A 135 16.09 14.68 3.97
CA ILE A 135 16.39 14.99 2.55
C ILE A 135 15.48 16.08 1.95
N GLY A 136 14.41 16.50 2.61
CA GLY A 136 13.43 17.30 1.90
C GLY A 136 12.63 18.34 2.70
N THR A 137 13.28 19.35 3.26
CA THR A 137 12.56 20.50 3.88
C THR A 137 12.28 21.69 2.94
N LEU A 138 12.71 21.62 1.67
CA LEU A 138 12.46 22.70 0.70
C LEU A 138 11.13 22.47 -0.03
N ALA A 139 10.22 23.42 0.03
CA ALA A 139 8.87 23.34 -0.53
C ALA A 139 8.79 22.99 -2.04
N SER A 140 9.87 23.24 -2.78
CA SER A 140 9.96 22.90 -4.21
C SER A 140 10.47 21.50 -4.50
N ILE A 141 10.99 20.77 -3.49
CA ILE A 141 11.49 19.42 -3.64
C ILE A 141 10.33 18.44 -3.47
N LYS A 142 10.17 17.57 -4.45
CA LYS A 142 9.19 16.47 -4.43
C LYS A 142 9.95 15.16 -4.25
N PRO A 143 9.85 14.52 -3.08
CA PRO A 143 10.42 13.21 -2.86
C PRO A 143 9.67 12.16 -3.67
N ILE A 144 10.41 11.20 -4.19
CA ILE A 144 9.90 9.97 -4.79
C ILE A 144 10.21 8.84 -3.82
N ILE A 145 9.21 8.07 -3.48
CA ILE A 145 9.33 6.88 -2.64
C ILE A 145 8.99 5.63 -3.42
N CYS A 146 9.48 4.50 -2.95
CA CYS A 146 8.96 3.18 -3.32
C CYS A 146 8.72 2.34 -2.05
N VAL A 147 7.97 1.27 -2.21
CA VAL A 147 7.90 0.20 -1.21
C VAL A 147 8.88 -0.87 -1.65
N ASP A 148 9.87 -1.14 -0.82
CA ASP A 148 10.94 -2.08 -1.07
C ASP A 148 11.03 -3.05 0.10
N HIS A 149 10.87 -4.36 -0.17
CA HIS A 149 10.79 -5.42 0.85
C HIS A 149 9.89 -5.05 2.04
N GLY A 150 8.76 -4.41 1.75
CA GLY A 150 7.75 -4.01 2.73
C GLY A 150 8.00 -2.69 3.45
N GLU A 151 9.11 -2.00 3.21
CA GLU A 151 9.46 -0.71 3.81
C GLU A 151 9.32 0.45 2.83
N VAL A 152 8.97 1.64 3.35
CA VAL A 152 9.02 2.86 2.53
C VAL A 152 10.45 3.37 2.47
N VAL A 153 11.00 3.43 1.26
CA VAL A 153 12.32 3.98 1.00
C VAL A 153 12.28 5.17 0.04
N VAL A 154 13.26 6.07 0.15
CA VAL A 154 13.39 7.20 -0.78
C VAL A 154 14.09 6.72 -2.04
N ALA A 155 13.33 6.69 -3.14
CA ALA A 155 13.80 6.27 -4.46
C ALA A 155 14.34 7.43 -5.32
N GLY A 156 14.18 8.68 -4.84
CA GLY A 156 14.68 9.86 -5.53
C GLY A 156 14.09 11.16 -4.99
N LYS A 157 14.54 12.26 -5.58
CA LYS A 157 13.99 13.60 -5.33
C LYS A 157 14.03 14.43 -6.61
N THR A 158 13.02 15.25 -6.80
CA THR A 158 12.93 16.13 -7.98
C THR A 158 12.53 17.53 -7.56
N ARG A 159 12.59 18.47 -8.51
CA ARG A 159 12.05 19.82 -8.31
C ARG A 159 10.77 19.97 -9.13
N GLY A 160 9.65 20.16 -8.43
CA GLY A 160 8.32 20.35 -9.04
C GLY A 160 7.64 19.03 -9.48
N VAL A 161 6.30 19.10 -9.58
CA VAL A 161 5.43 17.93 -9.85
C VAL A 161 5.67 17.34 -11.24
N ASN A 162 5.84 18.17 -12.27
CA ASN A 162 6.01 17.69 -13.65
C ASN A 162 7.23 16.76 -13.80
N LYS A 163 8.34 17.08 -13.11
CA LYS A 163 9.51 16.22 -13.09
C LYS A 163 9.31 14.99 -12.22
N ALA A 164 8.56 15.15 -11.12
CA ALA A 164 8.24 14.02 -10.24
C ALA A 164 7.38 12.98 -10.96
N THR A 165 6.36 13.40 -11.73
CA THR A 165 5.54 12.48 -12.54
C THR A 165 6.37 11.76 -13.60
N SER A 166 7.32 12.45 -14.27
CA SER A 166 8.22 11.78 -15.22
C SER A 166 9.07 10.72 -14.55
N VAL A 167 9.68 11.03 -13.39
CA VAL A 167 10.52 10.05 -12.67
C VAL A 167 9.71 8.84 -12.19
N VAL A 168 8.46 9.02 -11.76
CA VAL A 168 7.58 7.88 -11.41
C VAL A 168 7.29 7.02 -12.63
N CYS A 169 7.00 7.64 -13.80
CA CYS A 169 6.84 6.90 -15.06
C CYS A 169 8.11 6.15 -15.46
N ASP A 170 9.28 6.84 -15.41
CA ASP A 170 10.55 6.25 -15.81
C ASP A 170 10.89 5.02 -14.93
N LYS A 171 10.60 5.10 -13.62
CA LYS A 171 10.79 3.97 -12.70
C LYS A 171 9.89 2.79 -13.03
N MET A 172 8.60 3.04 -13.27
CA MET A 172 7.69 1.99 -13.70
C MET A 172 8.13 1.36 -15.03
N GLN A 173 8.57 2.18 -16.01
CA GLN A 173 9.01 1.69 -17.31
C GLN A 173 10.37 0.97 -17.26
N SER A 174 11.19 1.20 -16.22
CA SER A 174 12.43 0.45 -16.00
C SER A 174 12.17 -0.97 -15.50
N ASP A 175 11.01 -1.21 -14.93
CA ASP A 175 10.57 -2.53 -14.52
C ASP A 175 9.94 -3.27 -15.72
N ILE A 176 9.99 -4.59 -15.70
CA ILE A 176 9.26 -5.39 -16.68
C ILE A 176 7.80 -5.46 -16.20
N VAL A 177 6.93 -4.68 -16.85
CA VAL A 177 5.50 -4.68 -16.53
C VAL A 177 4.85 -5.91 -17.14
N ASP A 178 4.31 -6.80 -16.31
CA ASP A 178 3.53 -7.94 -16.77
C ASP A 178 2.11 -7.48 -17.12
N THR A 179 1.76 -7.55 -18.39
CA THR A 179 0.45 -7.13 -18.93
C THR A 179 -0.71 -8.04 -18.54
N LEU A 180 -0.46 -9.16 -17.89
CA LEU A 180 -1.49 -10.03 -17.31
C LEU A 180 -2.15 -9.43 -16.06
N TYR A 181 -1.49 -8.47 -15.43
CA TYR A 181 -1.96 -7.82 -14.22
C TYR A 181 -2.34 -6.35 -14.48
N PRO A 182 -3.35 -5.83 -13.76
CA PRO A 182 -3.72 -4.43 -13.90
C PRO A 182 -2.64 -3.50 -13.33
N VAL A 183 -2.46 -2.36 -13.98
CA VAL A 183 -1.66 -1.26 -13.44
C VAL A 183 -2.59 -0.25 -12.76
N TYR A 184 -2.26 0.14 -11.55
CA TYR A 184 -3.03 1.11 -10.78
C TYR A 184 -2.31 2.45 -10.70
N THR A 185 -3.07 3.53 -10.91
CA THR A 185 -2.62 4.88 -10.50
C THR A 185 -3.22 5.24 -9.14
N LEU A 186 -2.41 5.89 -8.33
CA LEU A 186 -2.71 6.19 -6.93
C LEU A 186 -2.81 7.70 -6.71
N TYR A 187 -3.76 8.14 -5.90
CA TYR A 187 -3.82 9.54 -5.44
C TYR A 187 -4.42 9.63 -4.03
N SER A 188 -4.01 10.66 -3.28
CA SER A 188 -4.54 10.92 -1.94
C SER A 188 -5.63 11.99 -1.95
N TYR A 189 -5.31 13.23 -2.28
CA TYR A 189 -6.22 14.37 -2.34
C TYR A 189 -5.96 15.21 -3.60
N GLY A 190 -7.04 15.58 -4.29
CA GLY A 190 -6.95 16.23 -5.60
C GLY A 190 -6.55 15.26 -6.72
N LEU A 191 -6.97 15.58 -7.93
CA LEU A 191 -6.73 14.72 -9.11
C LEU A 191 -5.59 15.24 -10.00
N GLU A 192 -5.21 16.50 -9.84
CA GLU A 192 -4.28 17.18 -10.76
C GLU A 192 -2.96 16.43 -10.97
N ASN A 193 -2.37 15.90 -9.89
CA ASN A 193 -1.08 15.22 -9.96
C ASN A 193 -1.18 13.83 -10.59
N VAL A 194 -2.24 13.09 -10.27
CA VAL A 194 -2.46 11.75 -10.86
C VAL A 194 -2.86 11.86 -12.34
N GLU A 195 -3.64 12.86 -12.72
CA GLU A 195 -3.98 13.12 -14.13
C GLU A 195 -2.75 13.49 -14.96
N LYS A 196 -1.83 14.28 -14.41
CA LYS A 196 -0.53 14.56 -15.03
C LYS A 196 0.34 13.30 -15.17
N LEU A 197 0.27 12.39 -14.21
CA LEU A 197 0.96 11.11 -14.28
C LEU A 197 0.34 10.24 -15.39
N GLU A 198 -0.97 10.06 -15.37
CA GLU A 198 -1.72 9.26 -16.34
C GLU A 198 -1.53 9.75 -17.77
N SER A 199 -1.45 11.07 -17.99
CA SER A 199 -1.20 11.63 -19.32
C SER A 199 0.16 11.24 -19.94
N LYS A 200 1.06 10.68 -19.15
CA LYS A 200 2.38 10.20 -19.59
C LYS A 200 2.46 8.68 -19.73
N LEU A 201 1.46 7.97 -19.22
CA LEU A 201 1.37 6.52 -19.32
C LEU A 201 0.66 6.16 -20.65
N ASN A 202 1.27 5.26 -21.42
CA ASN A 202 0.70 4.75 -22.68
C ASN A 202 0.09 3.36 -22.49
N ILE A 203 -0.53 3.12 -21.33
CA ILE A 203 -1.15 1.86 -20.96
C ILE A 203 -2.49 2.14 -20.27
N ASP A 204 -3.37 1.16 -20.27
CA ASP A 204 -4.61 1.23 -19.50
C ASP A 204 -4.29 1.15 -18.00
N VAL A 205 -4.91 2.03 -17.23
CA VAL A 205 -4.70 2.11 -15.77
C VAL A 205 -6.02 2.19 -15.03
N GLN A 206 -6.04 1.64 -13.83
CA GLN A 206 -7.16 1.79 -12.92
C GLN A 206 -6.80 2.79 -11.82
N ARG A 207 -7.62 3.83 -11.65
CA ARG A 207 -7.37 4.87 -10.63
C ARG A 207 -7.87 4.43 -9.26
N VAL A 208 -6.99 4.48 -8.26
CA VAL A 208 -7.28 4.12 -6.87
C VAL A 208 -7.04 5.30 -5.94
N ARG A 209 -8.04 5.66 -5.16
CA ARG A 209 -7.92 6.68 -4.13
C ARG A 209 -7.37 6.09 -2.85
N ILE A 210 -6.30 6.68 -2.32
CA ILE A 210 -5.69 6.30 -1.06
C ILE A 210 -6.60 6.75 0.11
N GLY A 211 -6.95 5.79 0.96
CA GLY A 211 -7.80 6.04 2.12
C GLY A 211 -7.09 6.83 3.23
N SER A 212 -7.86 7.27 4.23
CA SER A 212 -7.36 8.09 5.34
C SER A 212 -6.26 7.43 6.15
N THR A 213 -6.32 6.12 6.36
CA THR A 213 -5.34 5.37 7.15
C THR A 213 -3.92 5.50 6.60
N ILE A 214 -3.75 5.31 5.29
CA ILE A 214 -2.46 5.52 4.64
C ILE A 214 -2.23 7.02 4.41
N GLY A 215 -3.29 7.78 4.12
CA GLY A 215 -3.24 9.23 3.92
C GLY A 215 -2.60 10.01 5.07
N VAL A 216 -2.80 9.57 6.32
CA VAL A 216 -2.13 10.16 7.50
C VAL A 216 -0.61 10.15 7.35
N HIS A 217 -0.07 9.10 6.75
CA HIS A 217 1.38 8.88 6.65
C HIS A 217 2.01 9.48 5.38
N ILE A 218 1.27 9.58 4.28
CA ILE A 218 1.83 10.09 3.02
C ILE A 218 1.46 11.55 2.73
N GLY A 219 0.47 12.08 3.43
CA GLY A 219 -0.01 13.44 3.25
C GLY A 219 -0.94 13.64 2.05
N PRO A 220 -1.40 14.89 1.85
CA PRO A 220 -2.18 15.28 0.68
C PRO A 220 -1.32 15.33 -0.59
N ASN A 221 -1.99 15.37 -1.76
CA ASN A 221 -1.38 15.52 -3.09
C ASN A 221 -0.37 14.42 -3.48
N ALA A 222 -0.33 13.31 -2.75
CA ALA A 222 0.43 12.14 -3.16
C ALA A 222 -0.17 11.53 -4.44
N PHE A 223 0.68 11.06 -5.32
CA PHE A 223 0.34 10.37 -6.56
C PHE A 223 1.34 9.27 -6.82
N GLY A 224 0.95 8.22 -7.55
CA GLY A 224 1.86 7.11 -7.80
C GLY A 224 1.30 6.07 -8.75
N VAL A 225 2.06 5.00 -8.93
CA VAL A 225 1.72 3.79 -9.69
C VAL A 225 1.98 2.55 -8.85
N CYS A 226 1.25 1.50 -9.14
CA CYS A 226 1.47 0.15 -8.63
C CYS A 226 1.28 -0.83 -9.80
#